data_d53725a892b2d61f3ed5ab7bef1f3e6e
#
_entry.id   d53725a892b2d61f3ed5ab7bef1f3e6e
#
_cell.length_a   1.000
_cell.length_b   1.000
_cell.length_c   1.000
_cell.angle_alpha   90.00
_cell.angle_beta   90.00
_cell.angle_gamma   90.00
#
_symmetry.space_group_name_H-M   'P 1'
#
loop_
_entity.id
_entity.type
_entity.pdbx_description
1 polymer ?
#
loop_
_entity_poly.entity_id
_entity_poly.type
_entity_poly.pdbx_seq_one_letter_code
_entity_poly.pdbx_strand_id
1 'polypeptide(L)'
;MNTQSYYEDLKQLAREVRAENGLSSPRVLPNDLMRIYAKFEITVDEWPYRFRNLRGAFIDDDLGATVMLAKGLPRDPMAFTMAHELKHFFRDRDLGISYCDQSNLNKSIEIGAEIFAAELLFPDRDFVAHMNRMGIRTNQCLPKNLVQLKRRTGTTLRYAGLAIKAERLGFAPSHSLTTIKTWRKFEALYSPRLG
;
A
#
# COMPACT_ATOMS: atom_id res chain seq x y z
N MET A 1 -16.32 17.41 6.24
CA MET A 1 -15.14 17.28 5.33
C MET A 1 -15.56 16.43 4.15
N ASN A 2 -15.32 16.87 2.91
CA ASN A 2 -15.65 16.04 1.75
C ASN A 2 -14.67 14.86 1.71
N THR A 3 -15.17 13.63 1.61
CA THR A 3 -14.38 12.39 1.59
C THR A 3 -13.28 12.41 0.51
N GLN A 4 -13.55 13.03 -0.63
CA GLN A 4 -12.57 13.16 -1.71
C GLN A 4 -11.39 14.09 -1.34
N SER A 5 -11.67 15.23 -0.68
CA SER A 5 -10.63 16.14 -0.18
C SER A 5 -9.73 15.42 0.84
N TYR A 6 -10.33 14.68 1.77
CA TYR A 6 -9.59 13.91 2.78
C TYR A 6 -8.61 12.91 2.15
N TYR A 7 -9.02 12.19 1.10
CA TYR A 7 -8.16 11.21 0.44
C TYR A 7 -7.03 11.87 -0.38
N GLU A 8 -7.28 13.02 -0.99
CA GLU A 8 -6.22 13.77 -1.68
C GLU A 8 -5.21 14.37 -0.69
N ASP A 9 -5.66 14.84 0.49
CA ASP A 9 -4.78 15.30 1.58
C ASP A 9 -3.87 14.17 2.07
N LEU A 10 -4.39 12.93 2.18
CA LEU A 10 -3.59 11.77 2.56
C LEU A 10 -2.56 11.38 1.49
N LYS A 11 -2.89 11.50 0.21
CA LYS A 11 -1.90 11.31 -0.87
C LYS A 11 -0.83 12.39 -0.85
N GLN A 12 -1.22 13.63 -0.59
CA GLN A 12 -0.26 14.73 -0.47
C GLN A 12 0.70 14.48 0.69
N LEU A 13 0.19 14.09 1.87
CA LEU A 13 1.00 13.70 3.01
C LEU A 13 1.96 12.54 2.66
N ALA A 14 1.48 11.53 1.95
CA ALA A 14 2.35 10.41 1.53
C ALA A 14 3.49 10.88 0.61
N ARG A 15 3.23 11.83 -0.29
CA ARG A 15 4.26 12.42 -1.16
C ARG A 15 5.27 13.26 -0.37
N GLU A 16 4.83 14.01 0.63
CA GLU A 16 5.68 14.78 1.54
C GLU A 16 6.60 13.85 2.33
N VAL A 17 6.04 12.81 2.96
CA VAL A 17 6.82 11.80 3.68
C VAL A 17 7.86 11.14 2.76
N ARG A 18 7.52 10.85 1.51
CA ARG A 18 8.49 10.34 0.53
C ARG A 18 9.62 11.32 0.27
N ALA A 19 9.29 12.58 0.01
CA ALA A 19 10.28 13.62 -0.32
C ALA A 19 11.24 13.86 0.86
N GLU A 20 10.71 13.99 2.06
CA GLU A 20 11.47 14.23 3.29
C GLU A 20 12.38 13.07 3.69
N ASN A 21 12.09 11.86 3.23
CA ASN A 21 12.85 10.65 3.54
C ASN A 21 13.59 10.06 2.33
N GLY A 22 13.71 10.82 1.24
CA GLY A 22 14.50 10.44 0.07
C GLY A 22 13.98 9.21 -0.70
N LEU A 23 12.68 8.90 -0.59
CA LEU A 23 12.07 7.77 -1.30
C LEU A 23 11.80 8.12 -2.76
N SER A 24 12.82 8.13 -3.60
CA SER A 24 12.73 8.52 -5.02
C SER A 24 12.26 7.39 -5.95
N SER A 25 12.28 6.14 -5.49
CA SER A 25 11.95 4.95 -6.29
C SER A 25 10.60 4.34 -5.87
N PRO A 26 9.85 3.70 -6.78
CA PRO A 26 8.70 2.89 -6.40
C PRO A 26 9.07 1.59 -5.67
N ARG A 27 10.37 1.27 -5.56
CA ARG A 27 10.87 0.16 -4.75
C ARG A 27 11.11 0.62 -3.32
N VAL A 28 10.05 0.74 -2.53
CA VAL A 28 10.12 1.02 -1.10
C VAL A 28 10.12 -0.31 -0.34
N LEU A 29 11.16 -0.57 0.43
CA LEU A 29 11.35 -1.81 1.19
C LEU A 29 11.01 -1.61 2.67
N PRO A 30 10.76 -2.67 3.45
CA PRO A 30 10.56 -2.56 4.90
C PRO A 30 11.68 -1.79 5.60
N ASN A 31 12.94 -1.99 5.21
CA ASN A 31 14.07 -1.26 5.79
C ASN A 31 14.03 0.25 5.52
N ASP A 32 13.43 0.70 4.43
CA ASP A 32 13.21 2.13 4.18
C ASP A 32 12.19 2.70 5.16
N LEU A 33 11.12 1.95 5.41
CA LEU A 33 10.08 2.33 6.38
C LEU A 33 10.59 2.25 7.83
N MET A 34 11.45 1.28 8.16
CA MET A 34 12.11 1.21 9.47
C MET A 34 12.94 2.46 9.75
N ARG A 35 13.61 3.04 8.73
CA ARG A 35 14.34 4.31 8.90
C ARG A 35 13.39 5.48 9.19
N ILE A 36 12.21 5.50 8.56
CA ILE A 36 11.18 6.50 8.85
C ILE A 36 10.68 6.31 10.29
N TYR A 37 10.38 5.10 10.69
CA TYR A 37 9.95 4.79 12.05
C TYR A 37 10.97 5.23 13.09
N ALA A 38 12.25 4.90 12.88
CA ALA A 38 13.32 5.32 13.77
C ALA A 38 13.44 6.86 13.88
N LYS A 39 13.25 7.59 12.77
CA LYS A 39 13.28 9.07 12.76
C LYS A 39 12.16 9.68 13.60
N PHE A 40 11.02 9.02 13.68
CA PHE A 40 9.85 9.48 14.44
C PHE A 40 9.71 8.77 15.81
N GLU A 41 10.75 8.04 16.23
CA GLU A 41 10.78 7.32 17.51
C GLU A 41 9.63 6.31 17.67
N ILE A 42 9.17 5.74 16.55
CA ILE A 42 8.12 4.72 16.55
C ILE A 42 8.78 3.36 16.80
N THR A 43 8.38 2.70 17.86
CA THR A 43 8.80 1.32 18.17
C THR A 43 8.11 0.34 17.21
N VAL A 44 8.85 -0.66 16.74
CA VAL A 44 8.29 -1.76 15.95
C VAL A 44 8.49 -3.05 16.70
N ASP A 45 7.42 -3.79 16.92
CA ASP A 45 7.46 -5.09 17.57
C ASP A 45 6.66 -6.13 16.76
N GLU A 46 6.97 -7.39 16.95
CA GLU A 46 6.26 -8.51 16.32
C GLU A 46 5.37 -9.21 17.31
N TRP A 47 4.11 -9.43 16.92
CA TRP A 47 3.26 -10.31 17.71
C TRP A 47 3.82 -11.74 17.74
N PRO A 48 3.81 -12.37 18.91
CA PRO A 48 4.31 -13.74 19.05
C PRO A 48 3.44 -14.77 18.29
N TYR A 49 2.23 -14.35 17.88
CA TYR A 49 1.25 -15.20 17.21
C TYR A 49 0.94 -14.72 15.81
N ARG A 50 0.54 -15.64 14.91
CA ARG A 50 -0.06 -15.32 13.62
C ARG A 50 -1.56 -15.16 13.77
N PHE A 51 -2.05 -13.96 13.59
CA PHE A 51 -3.48 -13.73 13.49
C PHE A 51 -3.95 -13.98 12.03
N ARG A 52 -5.14 -14.55 11.90
CA ARG A 52 -5.70 -14.88 10.57
C ARG A 52 -5.96 -13.63 9.73
N ASN A 53 -6.42 -12.56 10.35
CA ASN A 53 -6.92 -11.36 9.66
C ASN A 53 -6.17 -10.08 10.01
N LEU A 54 -5.45 -10.03 11.13
CA LEU A 54 -4.72 -8.88 11.60
C LEU A 54 -3.26 -8.96 11.16
N ARG A 55 -2.78 -7.95 10.44
CA ARG A 55 -1.40 -7.89 9.94
C ARG A 55 -0.55 -6.88 10.68
N GLY A 56 -1.16 -5.83 11.19
CA GLY A 56 -0.54 -4.80 11.98
C GLY A 56 -1.54 -4.11 12.89
N ALA A 57 -1.03 -3.33 13.82
CA ALA A 57 -1.78 -2.38 14.62
C ALA A 57 -0.87 -1.23 15.03
N PHE A 58 -1.43 -0.04 15.06
CA PHE A 58 -0.81 1.13 15.65
C PHE A 58 -1.35 1.33 17.07
N ILE A 59 -0.45 1.57 18.01
CA ILE A 59 -0.74 1.84 19.43
C ILE A 59 0.01 3.10 19.82
N ASP A 60 -0.67 4.06 20.40
CA ASP A 60 -0.05 5.26 20.97
C ASP A 60 -0.55 5.39 22.42
N ASP A 61 0.36 5.24 23.37
CA ASP A 61 0.08 5.25 24.80
C ASP A 61 1.18 6.01 25.57
N ASP A 62 1.14 5.95 26.88
CA ASP A 62 2.11 6.63 27.76
C ASP A 62 3.57 6.16 27.56
N LEU A 63 3.78 5.01 26.88
CA LEU A 63 5.10 4.48 26.54
C LEU A 63 5.58 4.96 25.16
N GLY A 64 4.71 5.64 24.41
CA GLY A 64 4.99 6.17 23.08
C GLY A 64 4.33 5.39 21.94
N ALA A 65 4.66 5.77 20.72
CA ALA A 65 4.10 5.19 19.52
C ALA A 65 4.73 3.81 19.23
N THR A 66 3.90 2.79 19.06
CA THR A 66 4.33 1.43 18.74
C THR A 66 3.51 0.88 17.58
N VAL A 67 4.20 0.24 16.64
CA VAL A 67 3.57 -0.53 15.56
C VAL A 67 3.84 -2.02 15.80
N MET A 68 2.77 -2.76 15.99
CA MET A 68 2.81 -4.22 16.10
C MET A 68 2.65 -4.84 14.72
N LEU A 69 3.52 -5.76 14.32
CA LEU A 69 3.44 -6.49 13.06
C LEU A 69 3.16 -7.97 13.29
N ALA A 70 2.39 -8.58 12.41
CA ALA A 70 2.18 -10.01 12.46
C ALA A 70 3.47 -10.76 12.09
N LYS A 71 3.83 -11.75 12.89
CA LYS A 71 5.05 -12.56 12.71
C LYS A 71 5.13 -13.20 11.32
N GLY A 72 6.29 -13.08 10.71
CA GLY A 72 6.62 -13.75 9.45
C GLY A 72 5.86 -13.23 8.25
N LEU A 73 5.48 -11.95 8.23
CA LEU A 73 4.93 -11.33 7.02
C LEU A 73 5.95 -11.36 5.88
N PRO A 74 5.55 -11.79 4.67
CA PRO A 74 6.39 -11.63 3.48
C PRO A 74 6.70 -10.14 3.22
N ARG A 75 7.82 -9.88 2.52
CA ARG A 75 8.33 -8.53 2.26
C ARG A 75 7.28 -7.52 1.78
N ASP A 76 6.52 -7.86 0.76
CA ASP A 76 5.56 -6.91 0.18
C ASP A 76 4.34 -6.65 1.10
N PRO A 77 3.70 -7.67 1.70
CA PRO A 77 2.74 -7.46 2.78
C PRO A 77 3.28 -6.66 3.96
N MET A 78 4.51 -6.92 4.40
CA MET A 78 5.15 -6.19 5.49
C MET A 78 5.29 -4.70 5.15
N ALA A 79 5.86 -4.37 3.99
CA ALA A 79 6.00 -2.98 3.55
C ALA A 79 4.64 -2.27 3.46
N PHE A 80 3.61 -2.96 2.95
CA PHE A 80 2.27 -2.37 2.88
C PHE A 80 1.67 -2.13 4.27
N THR A 81 1.79 -3.10 5.18
CA THR A 81 1.30 -2.95 6.56
C THR A 81 2.04 -1.81 7.27
N MET A 82 3.37 -1.76 7.21
CA MET A 82 4.13 -0.65 7.79
C MET A 82 3.70 0.71 7.22
N ALA A 83 3.55 0.83 5.90
CA ALA A 83 3.07 2.06 5.29
C ALA A 83 1.64 2.44 5.74
N HIS A 84 0.79 1.45 5.97
CA HIS A 84 -0.57 1.62 6.47
C HIS A 84 -0.58 2.15 7.92
N GLU A 85 0.19 1.51 8.82
CA GLU A 85 0.29 1.94 10.22
C GLU A 85 0.93 3.34 10.36
N LEU A 86 1.83 3.71 9.46
CA LEU A 86 2.43 5.04 9.44
C LEU A 86 1.39 6.15 9.23
N LYS A 87 0.30 5.91 8.48
CA LYS A 87 -0.81 6.86 8.37
C LYS A 87 -1.50 7.08 9.70
N HIS A 88 -1.71 6.03 10.48
CA HIS A 88 -2.32 6.15 11.80
C HIS A 88 -1.45 7.01 12.72
N PHE A 89 -0.14 6.84 12.69
CA PHE A 89 0.79 7.71 13.40
C PHE A 89 0.63 9.19 12.99
N PHE A 90 0.53 9.51 11.70
CA PHE A 90 0.48 10.91 11.26
C PHE A 90 -0.90 11.58 11.43
N ARG A 91 -1.98 10.81 11.49
CA ARG A 91 -3.35 11.38 11.39
C ARG A 91 -4.34 10.91 12.44
N ASP A 92 -4.04 9.84 13.15
CA ASP A 92 -5.03 9.21 14.01
C ASP A 92 -4.52 8.97 15.45
N ARG A 93 -3.43 9.61 15.85
CA ARG A 93 -2.84 9.45 17.20
C ARG A 93 -3.86 9.69 18.32
N ASP A 94 -4.70 10.71 18.14
CA ASP A 94 -5.71 11.10 19.13
C ASP A 94 -6.82 10.05 19.33
N LEU A 95 -6.88 9.03 18.45
CA LEU A 95 -7.86 7.94 18.55
C LEU A 95 -7.39 6.80 19.46
N GLY A 96 -6.15 6.86 19.97
CA GLY A 96 -5.56 5.82 20.80
C GLY A 96 -5.17 4.58 20.00
N ILE A 97 -5.77 3.42 20.28
CA ILE A 97 -5.43 2.16 19.63
C ILE A 97 -6.21 2.00 18.32
N SER A 98 -5.51 1.93 17.20
CA SER A 98 -6.07 1.59 15.89
C SER A 98 -5.73 0.14 15.54
N TYR A 99 -6.70 -0.75 15.66
CA TYR A 99 -6.58 -2.12 15.16
C TYR A 99 -7.03 -2.18 13.70
N CYS A 100 -6.17 -2.65 12.83
CA CYS A 100 -6.51 -2.93 11.43
C CYS A 100 -7.34 -4.22 11.33
N ASP A 101 -8.52 -4.23 11.93
CA ASP A 101 -9.50 -5.31 11.82
C ASP A 101 -10.59 -4.93 10.81
N GLN A 102 -10.97 -5.89 9.96
CA GLN A 102 -12.00 -5.71 8.92
C GLN A 102 -13.41 -5.42 9.49
N SER A 103 -13.60 -5.55 10.80
CA SER A 103 -14.85 -5.23 11.51
C SER A 103 -14.94 -3.80 12.02
N ASN A 104 -13.93 -2.95 11.79
CA ASN A 104 -13.84 -1.64 12.43
C ASN A 104 -14.86 -0.62 11.94
N LEU A 105 -15.42 0.08 12.92
CA LEU A 105 -16.47 1.08 12.80
C LEU A 105 -16.09 2.33 11.98
N ASN A 106 -14.83 2.51 11.61
CA ASN A 106 -14.32 3.66 10.85
C ASN A 106 -13.77 3.29 9.48
N LYS A 107 -14.63 2.75 8.63
CA LYS A 107 -14.26 2.34 7.26
C LYS A 107 -13.52 3.42 6.46
N SER A 108 -13.81 4.70 6.66
CA SER A 108 -13.12 5.81 5.98
C SER A 108 -11.68 5.98 6.44
N ILE A 109 -11.37 5.76 7.72
CA ILE A 109 -10.03 5.82 8.30
C ILE A 109 -9.16 4.72 7.71
N GLU A 110 -9.67 3.49 7.65
CA GLU A 110 -8.97 2.33 7.09
C GLU A 110 -8.76 2.46 5.58
N ILE A 111 -9.77 2.91 4.84
CA ILE A 111 -9.63 3.23 3.41
C ILE A 111 -8.57 4.32 3.22
N GLY A 112 -8.56 5.33 4.09
CA GLY A 112 -7.54 6.39 4.07
C GLY A 112 -6.13 5.84 4.28
N ALA A 113 -5.96 4.88 5.19
CA ALA A 113 -4.66 4.24 5.43
C ALA A 113 -4.20 3.39 4.23
N GLU A 114 -5.12 2.68 3.56
CA GLU A 114 -4.81 1.98 2.32
C GLU A 114 -4.40 2.93 1.19
N ILE A 115 -5.08 4.09 1.05
CA ILE A 115 -4.77 5.11 0.05
C ILE A 115 -3.40 5.73 0.32
N PHE A 116 -3.13 6.13 1.56
CA PHE A 116 -1.83 6.65 1.96
C PHE A 116 -0.71 5.63 1.68
N ALA A 117 -0.87 4.39 2.13
CA ALA A 117 0.09 3.32 1.91
C ALA A 117 0.37 3.08 0.41
N ALA A 118 -0.68 3.02 -0.40
CA ALA A 118 -0.54 2.84 -1.83
C ALA A 118 0.19 4.00 -2.51
N GLU A 119 -0.02 5.23 -2.06
CA GLU A 119 0.68 6.42 -2.57
C GLU A 119 2.12 6.51 -2.06
N LEU A 120 2.35 6.16 -0.78
CA LEU A 120 3.69 6.09 -0.21
C LEU A 120 4.56 5.05 -0.91
N LEU A 121 4.03 3.88 -1.23
CA LEU A 121 4.79 2.81 -1.89
C LEU A 121 4.97 3.03 -3.39
N PHE A 122 3.99 3.62 -4.07
CA PHE A 122 4.05 3.89 -5.51
C PHE A 122 3.13 5.06 -5.88
N PRO A 123 3.65 6.29 -5.94
CA PRO A 123 2.87 7.48 -6.26
C PRO A 123 2.11 7.38 -7.58
N ASP A 124 0.92 7.97 -7.64
CA ASP A 124 0.08 7.98 -8.83
C ASP A 124 0.81 8.57 -10.04
N ARG A 125 1.58 9.66 -9.84
CA ARG A 125 2.39 10.29 -10.91
C ARG A 125 3.41 9.31 -11.49
N ASP A 126 4.11 8.57 -10.63
CA ASP A 126 5.13 7.62 -11.06
C ASP A 126 4.50 6.41 -11.74
N PHE A 127 3.36 5.94 -11.22
CA PHE A 127 2.57 4.88 -11.85
C PHE A 127 2.18 5.27 -13.28
N VAL A 128 1.58 6.45 -13.48
CA VAL A 128 1.21 6.97 -14.80
C VAL A 128 2.42 7.07 -15.73
N ALA A 129 3.54 7.61 -15.23
CA ALA A 129 4.76 7.73 -16.03
C ALA A 129 5.29 6.35 -16.49
N HIS A 130 5.24 5.34 -15.63
CA HIS A 130 5.65 3.99 -16.00
C HIS A 130 4.69 3.31 -16.99
N MET A 131 3.37 3.48 -16.81
CA MET A 131 2.37 2.96 -17.75
C MET A 131 2.55 3.56 -19.14
N ASN A 132 2.76 4.86 -19.22
CA ASN A 132 3.01 5.56 -20.48
C ASN A 132 4.31 5.08 -21.17
N ARG A 133 5.41 4.89 -20.41
CA ARG A 133 6.66 4.31 -20.95
C ARG A 133 6.49 2.87 -21.45
N MET A 134 5.52 2.15 -20.92
CA MET A 134 5.16 0.80 -21.40
C MET A 134 4.22 0.84 -22.63
N GLY A 135 3.81 2.02 -23.09
CA GLY A 135 2.88 2.19 -24.19
C GLY A 135 1.43 1.83 -23.84
N ILE A 136 1.10 1.74 -22.55
CA ILE A 136 -0.26 1.41 -22.09
C ILE A 136 -1.10 2.68 -22.06
N ARG A 137 -2.18 2.71 -22.82
CA ARG A 137 -3.11 3.83 -22.93
C ARG A 137 -4.38 3.57 -22.10
N THR A 138 -5.28 4.55 -22.07
CA THR A 138 -6.60 4.46 -21.45
C THR A 138 -7.33 3.19 -21.85
N ASN A 139 -7.84 2.47 -20.87
CA ASN A 139 -8.58 1.20 -20.99
C ASN A 139 -7.84 0.05 -21.70
N GLN A 140 -6.51 0.10 -21.80
CA GLN A 140 -5.70 -0.92 -22.47
C GLN A 140 -4.89 -1.81 -21.51
N CYS A 141 -4.91 -1.51 -20.22
CA CYS A 141 -4.16 -2.29 -19.24
C CYS A 141 -4.77 -3.67 -19.02
N LEU A 142 -3.96 -4.68 -19.28
CA LEU A 142 -4.29 -6.08 -18.99
C LEU A 142 -3.55 -6.53 -17.72
N PRO A 143 -3.98 -7.61 -17.06
CA PRO A 143 -3.31 -8.16 -15.89
C PRO A 143 -1.81 -8.43 -16.08
N LYS A 144 -1.41 -8.91 -17.26
CA LYS A 144 0.01 -9.12 -17.61
C LYS A 144 0.84 -7.83 -17.55
N ASN A 145 0.24 -6.69 -17.88
CA ASN A 145 0.94 -5.40 -17.84
C ASN A 145 1.27 -4.98 -16.40
N LEU A 146 0.39 -5.26 -15.44
CA LEU A 146 0.67 -4.99 -14.02
C LEU A 146 1.78 -5.89 -13.47
N VAL A 147 1.85 -7.15 -13.92
CA VAL A 147 2.95 -8.04 -13.56
C VAL A 147 4.28 -7.55 -14.16
N GLN A 148 4.27 -7.12 -15.42
CA GLN A 148 5.44 -6.50 -16.05
C GLN A 148 5.86 -5.22 -15.33
N LEU A 149 4.91 -4.34 -15.00
CA LEU A 149 5.16 -3.13 -14.23
C LEU A 149 5.85 -3.44 -12.91
N LYS A 150 5.30 -4.39 -12.14
CA LYS A 150 5.88 -4.82 -10.86
C LYS A 150 7.31 -5.36 -11.02
N ARG A 151 7.56 -6.18 -12.03
CA ARG A 151 8.89 -6.71 -12.32
C ARG A 151 9.90 -5.62 -12.69
N ARG A 152 9.48 -4.66 -13.53
CA ARG A 152 10.35 -3.55 -13.97
C ARG A 152 10.67 -2.55 -12.87
N THR A 153 9.71 -2.25 -12.01
CA THR A 153 9.86 -1.24 -10.95
C THR A 153 10.36 -1.81 -9.63
N GLY A 154 10.19 -3.12 -9.41
CA GLY A 154 10.49 -3.76 -8.14
C GLY A 154 9.59 -3.28 -6.99
N THR A 155 8.47 -2.60 -7.29
CA THR A 155 7.55 -2.08 -6.27
C THR A 155 7.06 -3.16 -5.32
N THR A 156 6.96 -2.82 -4.04
CA THR A 156 6.35 -3.68 -3.02
C THR A 156 4.82 -3.61 -3.03
N LEU A 157 4.23 -2.64 -3.75
CA LEU A 157 2.78 -2.61 -3.90
C LEU A 157 2.29 -3.89 -4.61
N ARG A 158 1.35 -4.58 -3.98
CA ARG A 158 0.83 -5.87 -4.47
C ARG A 158 -0.04 -5.69 -5.71
N TYR A 159 -0.26 -6.80 -6.43
CA TYR A 159 -1.12 -6.80 -7.62
C TYR A 159 -2.48 -6.11 -7.39
N ALA A 160 -3.16 -6.40 -6.28
CA ALA A 160 -4.46 -5.78 -5.97
C ALA A 160 -4.37 -4.25 -5.90
N GLY A 161 -3.34 -3.70 -5.24
CA GLY A 161 -3.13 -2.25 -5.19
C GLY A 161 -2.80 -1.64 -6.56
N LEU A 162 -1.99 -2.34 -7.38
CA LEU A 162 -1.71 -1.93 -8.76
C LEU A 162 -2.98 -1.96 -9.64
N ALA A 163 -3.83 -2.98 -9.46
CA ALA A 163 -5.10 -3.11 -10.19
C ALA A 163 -6.06 -1.96 -9.85
N ILE A 164 -6.25 -1.67 -8.56
CA ILE A 164 -7.06 -0.54 -8.10
C ILE A 164 -6.53 0.79 -8.67
N LYS A 165 -5.20 1.01 -8.64
CA LYS A 165 -4.60 2.22 -9.24
C LYS A 165 -4.86 2.30 -10.75
N ALA A 166 -4.66 1.21 -11.49
CA ALA A 166 -4.86 1.18 -12.93
C ALA A 166 -6.32 1.49 -13.32
N GLU A 167 -7.28 0.92 -12.61
CA GLU A 167 -8.71 1.19 -12.83
C GLU A 167 -9.06 2.65 -12.47
N ARG A 168 -8.65 3.13 -11.29
CA ARG A 168 -8.91 4.49 -10.84
C ARG A 168 -8.28 5.56 -11.73
N LEU A 169 -7.10 5.29 -12.28
CA LEU A 169 -6.38 6.21 -13.17
C LEU A 169 -6.77 6.04 -14.65
N GLY A 170 -7.78 5.24 -14.96
CA GLY A 170 -8.36 5.10 -16.30
C GLY A 170 -7.54 4.24 -17.25
N PHE A 171 -6.54 3.50 -16.79
CA PHE A 171 -5.79 2.55 -17.63
C PHE A 171 -6.56 1.26 -17.91
N ALA A 172 -7.57 0.94 -17.11
CA ALA A 172 -8.44 -0.21 -17.28
C ALA A 172 -9.88 0.15 -16.90
N PRO A 173 -10.88 -0.53 -17.49
CA PRO A 173 -12.26 -0.40 -17.06
C PRO A 173 -12.44 -0.78 -15.59
N SER A 174 -13.38 -0.14 -14.92
CA SER A 174 -13.69 -0.43 -13.51
C SER A 174 -13.98 -1.93 -13.31
N HIS A 175 -13.44 -2.50 -12.24
CA HIS A 175 -13.56 -3.91 -11.84
C HIS A 175 -13.02 -4.96 -12.84
N SER A 176 -12.35 -4.54 -13.91
CA SER A 176 -11.80 -5.48 -14.89
C SER A 176 -10.57 -6.24 -14.39
N LEU A 177 -9.72 -5.59 -13.62
CA LEU A 177 -8.47 -6.15 -13.08
C LEU A 177 -8.61 -6.67 -11.65
N THR A 178 -9.44 -6.04 -10.83
CA THR A 178 -9.63 -6.38 -9.42
C THR A 178 -10.37 -7.69 -9.20
N THR A 179 -10.97 -8.28 -10.26
CA THR A 179 -11.52 -9.64 -10.22
C THR A 179 -10.46 -10.73 -10.06
N ILE A 180 -9.18 -10.43 -10.39
CA ILE A 180 -8.06 -11.35 -10.26
C ILE A 180 -7.41 -11.16 -8.90
N LYS A 181 -7.77 -12.01 -7.93
CA LYS A 181 -7.31 -11.88 -6.54
C LYS A 181 -6.08 -12.72 -6.21
N THR A 182 -5.75 -13.72 -7.02
CA THR A 182 -4.66 -14.66 -6.72
C THR A 182 -3.74 -14.87 -7.91
N TRP A 183 -2.46 -15.18 -7.62
CA TRP A 183 -1.49 -15.55 -8.64
C TRP A 183 -1.94 -16.79 -9.45
N ARG A 184 -2.49 -17.80 -8.79
CA ARG A 184 -3.02 -18.98 -9.46
C ARG A 184 -4.12 -18.62 -10.48
N LYS A 185 -5.03 -17.70 -10.12
CA LYS A 185 -6.06 -17.23 -11.06
C LYS A 185 -5.45 -16.45 -12.22
N PHE A 186 -4.41 -15.65 -11.96
CA PHE A 186 -3.65 -14.97 -13.00
C PHE A 186 -2.99 -15.96 -13.95
N GLU A 187 -2.28 -16.95 -13.44
CA GLU A 187 -1.61 -17.97 -14.25
C GLU A 187 -2.59 -18.75 -15.12
N ALA A 188 -3.75 -19.13 -14.56
CA ALA A 188 -4.77 -19.85 -15.31
C ALA A 188 -5.33 -19.06 -16.52
N LEU A 189 -5.38 -17.72 -16.40
CA LEU A 189 -5.99 -16.86 -17.44
C LEU A 189 -4.96 -16.25 -18.40
N TYR A 190 -3.74 -15.99 -17.95
CA TYR A 190 -2.80 -15.12 -18.65
C TYR A 190 -1.38 -15.68 -18.72
N SER A 191 -1.07 -16.78 -18.04
CA SER A 191 0.22 -17.43 -18.26
C SER A 191 0.21 -17.96 -19.68
N PRO A 192 1.11 -17.51 -20.57
CA PRO A 192 1.26 -18.20 -21.82
C PRO A 192 1.56 -19.65 -21.46
N ARG A 193 0.94 -20.57 -22.14
CA ARG A 193 1.39 -21.95 -22.17
C ARG A 193 2.85 -21.90 -22.61
N LEU A 194 3.73 -21.89 -21.64
CA LEU A 194 5.15 -22.10 -21.87
C LEU A 194 5.24 -23.57 -22.29
N GLY A 195 5.09 -23.79 -23.61
CA GLY A 195 5.43 -25.05 -24.24
C GLY A 195 6.94 -25.19 -24.27
#